data_7169d7499c830e74fac3e64794e986ca
#
_entry.id   7169d7499c830e74fac3e64794e986ca
#
_cell.length_a   1.000
_cell.length_b   1.000
_cell.length_c   1.000
_cell.angle_alpha   90.00
_cell.angle_beta   90.00
_cell.angle_gamma   90.00
#
_symmetry.space_group_name_H-M   'P 1'
#
loop_
_entity.id
_entity.type
_entity.pdbx_description
1 polymer ?
#
loop_
_entity_poly.entity_id
_entity_poly.type
_entity_poly.pdbx_seq_one_letter_code
_entity_poly.pdbx_strand_id
1 'polypeptide(L)'
;MSYTALDSIQWGGVPKIGVSFGYDSRRSGSAMQYRIYVTVAPLTGASYFGYPIYLSVTVDGGSVCSGHTLKAASPSRWSSAIEYDSGWVTAAGAVGTAPLGIRLYSGSGSARDDSYGYALPVERVEDIGDFSLTAGDAVIGQTGTLTLTRPGYGYSFTFSYALGSASGTLSSSALRTVSSSAGRVVYQWTVPESLAGELPETTHGTGTVTVKVYSGGTPVGSLSAAFTAYVPETMRPTAALTGTSVNDNAV
;
A
#
# COMPACT_ATOMS: atom_id res chain seq x y z
N MET A 1 23.40 18.53 -4.06
CA MET A 1 22.21 17.76 -3.72
C MET A 1 22.67 16.36 -3.34
N SER A 2 22.12 15.76 -2.31
CA SER A 2 22.45 14.39 -1.88
C SER A 2 21.32 13.48 -2.37
N TYR A 3 21.60 12.66 -3.37
CA TYR A 3 20.67 11.66 -3.89
C TYR A 3 21.29 10.27 -3.75
N THR A 4 20.48 9.23 -3.78
CA THR A 4 20.94 7.86 -3.78
C THR A 4 21.44 7.50 -5.18
N ALA A 5 22.73 7.16 -5.29
CA ALA A 5 23.30 6.72 -6.56
C ALA A 5 22.79 5.31 -6.91
N LEU A 6 22.39 5.11 -8.16
CA LEU A 6 21.99 3.82 -8.71
C LEU A 6 23.15 3.15 -9.44
N ASP A 7 23.74 3.87 -10.39
CA ASP A 7 24.78 3.34 -11.25
C ASP A 7 25.59 4.45 -11.93
N SER A 8 26.78 4.09 -12.42
CA SER A 8 27.62 4.95 -13.26
C SER A 8 28.24 4.11 -14.36
N ILE A 9 27.95 4.47 -15.59
CA ILE A 9 28.35 3.71 -16.78
C ILE A 9 29.13 4.55 -17.77
N GLN A 10 29.85 3.89 -18.65
CA GLN A 10 30.43 4.52 -19.85
C GLN A 10 29.54 4.21 -21.05
N TRP A 11 28.95 5.26 -21.63
CA TRP A 11 28.01 5.16 -22.74
C TRP A 11 28.62 5.75 -24.02
N GLY A 12 28.37 5.11 -25.14
CA GLY A 12 28.93 5.51 -26.42
C GLY A 12 30.15 4.71 -26.82
N GLY A 13 30.61 4.91 -28.06
CA GLY A 13 31.81 4.29 -28.61
C GLY A 13 33.08 5.14 -28.33
N VAL A 14 33.46 5.95 -29.29
CA VAL A 14 34.54 6.96 -29.17
C VAL A 14 33.96 8.28 -29.68
N PRO A 15 33.99 9.35 -28.91
CA PRO A 15 34.42 9.47 -27.51
C PRO A 15 33.42 8.86 -26.52
N LYS A 16 33.94 8.35 -25.42
CA LYS A 16 33.13 7.82 -24.33
C LYS A 16 32.52 8.93 -23.47
N ILE A 17 31.32 8.71 -23.03
CA ILE A 17 30.56 9.59 -22.16
C ILE A 17 30.35 8.88 -20.84
N GLY A 18 30.54 9.56 -19.73
CA GLY A 18 30.11 9.11 -18.41
C GLY A 18 28.63 9.42 -18.25
N VAL A 19 27.88 8.42 -17.79
CA VAL A 19 26.49 8.59 -17.42
C VAL A 19 26.32 8.08 -16.02
N SER A 20 25.67 8.86 -15.15
CA SER A 20 25.30 8.44 -13.82
C SER A 20 23.78 8.59 -13.62
N PHE A 21 23.24 7.65 -12.88
CA PHE A 21 21.84 7.59 -12.51
C PHE A 21 21.70 7.71 -11.00
N GLY A 22 20.67 8.38 -10.55
CA GLY A 22 20.36 8.50 -9.14
C GLY A 22 18.89 8.82 -8.92
N TYR A 23 18.46 8.71 -7.68
CA TYR A 23 17.10 9.05 -7.29
C TYR A 23 17.05 9.61 -5.88
N ASP A 24 16.02 10.41 -5.63
CA ASP A 24 15.49 10.69 -4.30
C ASP A 24 14.13 10.03 -4.17
N SER A 25 13.74 9.70 -2.96
CA SER A 25 12.41 9.21 -2.65
C SER A 25 11.79 9.99 -1.50
N ARG A 26 10.50 10.12 -1.54
CA ARG A 26 9.70 10.65 -0.42
C ARG A 26 8.32 10.04 -0.41
N ARG A 27 7.71 10.08 0.74
CA ARG A 27 6.30 9.74 0.88
C ARG A 27 5.42 10.98 0.70
N SER A 28 4.31 10.84 -0.01
CA SER A 28 3.27 11.86 -0.17
C SER A 28 1.90 11.20 0.03
N GLY A 29 1.36 11.31 1.25
CA GLY A 29 0.18 10.54 1.66
C GLY A 29 0.44 9.05 1.59
N SER A 30 -0.41 8.32 0.86
CA SER A 30 -0.30 6.87 0.65
C SER A 30 0.61 6.44 -0.50
N ALA A 31 1.15 7.38 -1.26
CA ALA A 31 1.95 7.11 -2.44
C ALA A 31 3.43 7.40 -2.21
N MET A 32 4.29 6.58 -2.81
CA MET A 32 5.71 6.91 -2.95
C MET A 32 5.90 7.85 -4.12
N GLN A 33 6.73 8.83 -3.94
CA GLN A 33 7.21 9.71 -4.99
C GLN A 33 8.71 9.55 -5.16
N TYR A 34 9.14 9.53 -6.41
CA TYR A 34 10.54 9.46 -6.78
C TYR A 34 10.92 10.67 -7.62
N ARG A 35 12.17 11.08 -7.50
CA ARG A 35 12.76 12.12 -8.31
C ARG A 35 14.03 11.54 -8.93
N ILE A 36 14.05 11.42 -10.24
CA ILE A 36 15.10 10.71 -10.98
C ILE A 36 16.09 11.70 -11.54
N TYR A 37 17.35 11.41 -11.33
CA TYR A 37 18.47 12.20 -11.83
C TYR A 37 19.28 11.39 -12.86
N VAL A 38 19.56 12.02 -13.99
CA VAL A 38 20.46 11.48 -15.00
C VAL A 38 21.49 12.54 -15.35
N THR A 39 22.75 12.24 -15.10
CA THR A 39 23.85 13.14 -15.45
C THR A 39 24.65 12.53 -16.58
N VAL A 40 24.90 13.29 -17.64
CA VAL A 40 25.81 12.92 -18.73
C VAL A 40 26.95 13.90 -18.78
N ALA A 41 28.17 13.37 -18.85
CA ALA A 41 29.39 14.18 -18.86
C ALA A 41 30.47 13.58 -19.77
N PRO A 42 31.36 14.40 -20.38
CA PRO A 42 32.52 13.90 -21.08
C PRO A 42 33.52 13.29 -20.09
N LEU A 43 34.05 12.10 -20.37
CA LEU A 43 34.99 11.40 -19.48
C LEU A 43 36.41 11.97 -19.50
N THR A 44 36.80 12.65 -20.57
CA THR A 44 38.15 13.20 -20.72
C THR A 44 38.09 14.65 -21.25
N GLY A 45 38.21 15.59 -20.33
CA GLY A 45 38.39 17.02 -20.59
C GLY A 45 37.38 17.67 -21.52
N ALA A 46 37.53 17.58 -22.80
CA ALA A 46 36.58 18.04 -23.80
C ALA A 46 36.33 16.93 -24.82
N SER A 47 35.11 16.41 -24.86
CA SER A 47 34.72 15.42 -25.86
C SER A 47 33.96 16.08 -27.01
N TYR A 48 34.30 15.68 -28.22
CA TYR A 48 33.53 16.01 -29.41
C TYR A 48 32.47 14.93 -29.62
N PHE A 49 31.24 15.22 -29.22
CA PHE A 49 30.09 14.34 -29.45
C PHE A 49 29.04 15.13 -30.25
N GLY A 50 29.06 14.98 -31.56
CA GLY A 50 28.27 15.80 -32.50
C GLY A 50 26.78 15.48 -32.51
N TYR A 51 26.39 14.33 -31.98
CA TYR A 51 25.02 13.83 -32.06
C TYR A 51 24.16 14.25 -30.89
N PRO A 52 22.85 14.35 -31.07
CA PRO A 52 21.90 14.55 -29.95
C PRO A 52 21.84 13.31 -29.05
N ILE A 53 21.65 13.53 -27.78
CA ILE A 53 21.38 12.48 -26.77
C ILE A 53 19.96 12.65 -26.29
N TYR A 54 19.19 11.60 -26.40
CA TYR A 54 17.79 11.55 -25.94
C TYR A 54 17.65 10.63 -24.74
N LEU A 55 16.69 10.96 -23.89
CA LEU A 55 16.34 10.23 -22.67
C LEU A 55 14.85 9.89 -22.68
N SER A 56 14.55 8.67 -22.30
CA SER A 56 13.19 8.30 -21.86
C SER A 56 13.28 7.65 -20.47
N VAL A 57 12.34 7.99 -19.59
CA VAL A 57 12.27 7.48 -18.21
C VAL A 57 10.86 6.99 -17.94
N THR A 58 10.75 5.83 -17.32
CA THR A 58 9.50 5.28 -16.81
C THR A 58 9.65 4.91 -15.34
N VAL A 59 8.63 5.16 -14.53
CA VAL A 59 8.57 4.75 -13.12
C VAL A 59 7.25 4.01 -12.92
N ASP A 60 7.32 2.81 -12.39
CA ASP A 60 6.17 1.95 -12.12
C ASP A 60 5.26 1.77 -13.38
N GLY A 61 5.90 1.64 -14.55
CA GLY A 61 5.21 1.54 -15.84
C GLY A 61 4.67 2.86 -16.41
N GLY A 62 4.62 3.92 -15.60
CA GLY A 62 4.22 5.26 -16.04
C GLY A 62 5.35 6.01 -16.75
N SER A 63 5.05 6.65 -17.89
CA SER A 63 6.04 7.49 -18.60
C SER A 63 6.27 8.79 -17.85
N VAL A 64 7.52 9.06 -17.50
CA VAL A 64 7.97 10.31 -16.87
C VAL A 64 8.42 11.30 -17.97
N CYS A 65 9.22 10.83 -18.89
CA CYS A 65 9.53 11.55 -20.12
C CYS A 65 9.76 10.57 -21.27
N SER A 66 9.53 11.02 -22.49
CA SER A 66 9.78 10.25 -23.71
C SER A 66 10.48 11.13 -24.70
N GLY A 67 11.69 10.72 -25.16
CA GLY A 67 12.46 11.46 -26.15
C GLY A 67 12.95 12.84 -25.69
N HIS A 68 13.13 13.03 -24.39
CA HIS A 68 13.69 14.29 -23.88
C HIS A 68 15.10 14.50 -24.39
N THR A 69 15.37 15.66 -24.98
CA THR A 69 16.70 16.01 -25.48
C THR A 69 17.61 16.43 -24.33
N LEU A 70 18.48 15.52 -23.88
CA LEU A 70 19.52 15.86 -22.89
C LEU A 70 20.56 16.77 -23.49
N LYS A 71 21.05 16.43 -24.69
CA LYS A 71 22.04 17.19 -25.42
C LYS A 71 21.60 17.38 -26.85
N ALA A 72 21.54 18.61 -27.32
CA ALA A 72 21.30 18.89 -28.73
C ALA A 72 22.53 18.52 -29.60
N ALA A 73 22.29 18.29 -30.88
CA ALA A 73 23.39 18.18 -31.86
C ALA A 73 24.21 19.47 -31.84
N SER A 74 25.52 19.33 -31.82
CA SER A 74 26.43 20.50 -31.84
C SER A 74 27.80 20.11 -32.44
N PRO A 75 28.35 20.90 -33.34
CA PRO A 75 29.69 20.70 -33.81
C PRO A 75 30.77 21.16 -32.82
N SER A 76 30.38 21.77 -31.72
CA SER A 76 31.29 22.30 -30.70
C SER A 76 31.70 21.23 -29.70
N ARG A 77 32.90 21.42 -29.11
CA ARG A 77 33.36 20.59 -28.01
C ARG A 77 32.42 20.74 -26.80
N TRP A 78 32.13 19.62 -26.16
CA TRP A 78 31.31 19.53 -24.97
C TRP A 78 32.19 19.23 -23.76
N SER A 79 32.20 20.11 -22.75
CA SER A 79 33.10 20.03 -21.59
C SER A 79 32.37 20.04 -20.24
N SER A 80 31.08 20.31 -20.24
CA SER A 80 30.31 20.45 -19.00
C SER A 80 29.30 19.30 -18.84
N ALA A 81 29.07 18.82 -17.62
CA ALA A 81 28.01 17.89 -17.34
C ALA A 81 26.62 18.51 -17.66
N ILE A 82 25.72 17.67 -18.12
CA ILE A 82 24.32 18.01 -18.34
C ILE A 82 23.52 17.14 -17.41
N GLU A 83 22.64 17.76 -16.64
CA GLU A 83 21.79 17.10 -15.64
C GLU A 83 20.33 17.14 -16.09
N TYR A 84 19.68 16.01 -15.97
CA TYR A 84 18.24 15.87 -16.06
C TYR A 84 17.68 15.61 -14.66
N ASP A 85 16.58 16.26 -14.36
CA ASP A 85 15.82 16.12 -13.14
C ASP A 85 14.35 15.94 -13.51
N SER A 86 13.78 14.81 -13.15
CA SER A 86 12.39 14.48 -13.48
C SER A 86 11.35 15.31 -12.72
N GLY A 87 11.75 16.04 -11.66
CA GLY A 87 10.81 16.44 -10.63
C GLY A 87 10.23 15.23 -9.89
N TRP A 88 9.25 15.45 -9.03
CA TRP A 88 8.62 14.39 -8.25
C TRP A 88 7.56 13.65 -9.06
N VAL A 89 7.72 12.34 -9.19
CA VAL A 89 6.85 11.42 -9.93
C VAL A 89 6.25 10.42 -8.96
N THR A 90 4.93 10.20 -9.03
CA THR A 90 4.21 9.28 -8.16
C THR A 90 4.23 7.87 -8.73
N ALA A 91 4.66 6.90 -7.92
CA ALA A 91 4.49 5.47 -8.17
C ALA A 91 3.20 5.01 -7.47
N ALA A 92 2.17 4.71 -8.27
CA ALA A 92 0.80 4.58 -7.76
C ALA A 92 0.45 3.20 -7.20
N GLY A 93 1.24 2.16 -7.42
CA GLY A 93 0.82 0.80 -7.14
C GLY A 93 1.88 -0.16 -6.63
N ALA A 94 3.12 0.28 -6.54
CA ALA A 94 4.24 -0.61 -6.25
C ALA A 94 4.20 -1.15 -4.81
N VAL A 95 4.28 -2.46 -4.68
CA VAL A 95 4.47 -3.17 -3.42
C VAL A 95 5.86 -3.78 -3.41
N GLY A 96 6.68 -3.35 -2.45
CA GLY A 96 8.06 -3.82 -2.31
C GLY A 96 9.07 -3.04 -3.15
N THR A 97 8.93 -2.98 -4.47
CA THR A 97 9.78 -2.18 -5.36
C THR A 97 8.98 -1.55 -6.50
N ALA A 98 9.36 -0.35 -6.91
CA ALA A 98 8.85 0.31 -8.09
C ALA A 98 9.87 0.15 -9.24
N PRO A 99 9.52 -0.45 -10.38
CA PRO A 99 10.43 -0.58 -11.50
C PRO A 99 10.73 0.80 -12.11
N LEU A 100 12.02 1.09 -12.29
CA LEU A 100 12.53 2.25 -13.01
C LEU A 100 13.13 1.77 -14.32
N GLY A 101 12.67 2.30 -15.44
CA GLY A 101 13.25 2.11 -16.76
C GLY A 101 13.89 3.41 -17.26
N ILE A 102 15.13 3.33 -17.75
CA ILE A 102 15.85 4.45 -18.35
C ILE A 102 16.36 3.99 -19.71
N ARG A 103 16.03 4.74 -20.77
CA ARG A 103 16.53 4.51 -22.12
C ARG A 103 17.30 5.74 -22.60
N LEU A 104 18.54 5.51 -23.00
CA LEU A 104 19.41 6.50 -23.63
C LEU A 104 19.66 6.13 -25.08
N TYR A 105 19.45 7.06 -26.00
CA TYR A 105 19.70 6.82 -27.41
C TYR A 105 20.20 8.07 -28.13
N SER A 106 20.88 7.88 -29.21
CA SER A 106 21.37 8.97 -30.06
C SER A 106 20.70 8.97 -31.43
N GLY A 107 20.58 10.15 -32.03
CA GLY A 107 19.76 10.40 -33.24
C GLY A 107 20.51 10.30 -34.58
N SER A 108 21.41 9.33 -34.82
CA SER A 108 22.00 9.13 -36.16
C SER A 108 22.57 7.73 -36.38
N GLY A 109 23.06 7.45 -37.57
CA GLY A 109 23.44 6.11 -38.08
C GLY A 109 24.59 5.37 -37.36
N SER A 110 25.11 5.91 -36.27
CA SER A 110 25.92 5.24 -35.24
C SER A 110 25.10 5.12 -33.96
N ALA A 111 23.82 5.06 -34.10
CA ALA A 111 22.83 5.15 -33.02
C ALA A 111 23.09 4.07 -32.00
N ARG A 112 23.49 4.47 -30.81
CA ARG A 112 23.48 3.63 -29.64
C ARG A 112 22.12 3.83 -28.97
N ASP A 113 21.50 2.74 -28.62
CA ASP A 113 20.22 2.67 -27.96
C ASP A 113 20.32 1.63 -26.85
N ASP A 114 20.44 2.11 -25.62
CA ASP A 114 20.61 1.25 -24.46
C ASP A 114 19.49 1.50 -23.45
N SER A 115 19.00 0.43 -22.85
CA SER A 115 17.98 0.46 -21.80
C SER A 115 18.54 -0.12 -20.50
N TYR A 116 18.22 0.55 -19.39
CA TYR A 116 18.64 0.21 -18.04
C TYR A 116 17.41 0.05 -17.16
N GLY A 117 17.39 -0.98 -16.32
CA GLY A 117 16.29 -1.26 -15.41
C GLY A 117 16.80 -1.32 -13.98
N TYR A 118 16.11 -0.65 -13.08
CA TYR A 118 16.39 -0.64 -11.64
C TYR A 118 15.12 -0.89 -10.84
N ALA A 119 15.28 -1.38 -9.62
CA ALA A 119 14.20 -1.55 -8.66
C ALA A 119 14.34 -0.48 -7.57
N LEU A 120 13.46 0.52 -7.59
CA LEU A 120 13.44 1.55 -6.55
C LEU A 120 12.77 1.00 -5.30
N PRO A 121 13.34 1.21 -4.09
CA PRO A 121 12.73 0.75 -2.86
C PRO A 121 11.42 1.50 -2.62
N VAL A 122 10.38 0.76 -2.24
CA VAL A 122 9.15 1.34 -1.71
C VAL A 122 9.27 1.28 -0.18
N GLU A 123 9.31 2.44 0.45
CA GLU A 123 9.32 2.50 1.91
C GLU A 123 8.07 1.85 2.47
N ARG A 124 8.26 0.96 3.42
CA ARG A 124 7.14 0.32 4.12
C ARG A 124 6.36 1.39 4.87
N VAL A 125 5.04 1.25 4.85
CA VAL A 125 4.19 2.00 5.75
C VAL A 125 4.44 1.45 7.16
N GLU A 126 5.23 2.15 7.95
CA GLU A 126 5.46 1.80 9.36
C GLU A 126 4.35 2.35 10.26
N ASP A 127 3.55 3.27 9.75
CA ASP A 127 2.47 3.93 10.48
C ASP A 127 1.10 3.56 9.88
N ILE A 128 0.20 3.11 10.76
CA ILE A 128 -1.20 2.82 10.44
C ILE A 128 -2.13 4.03 10.67
N GLY A 129 -1.58 5.23 10.93
CA GLY A 129 -2.35 6.44 11.23
C GLY A 129 -3.38 6.82 10.16
N ASP A 130 -3.12 6.44 8.90
CA ASP A 130 -4.06 6.67 7.79
C ASP A 130 -5.12 5.57 7.64
N PHE A 131 -5.09 4.54 8.49
CA PHE A 131 -6.10 3.50 8.51
C PHE A 131 -7.18 3.83 9.53
N SER A 132 -8.40 3.44 9.24
CA SER A 132 -9.47 3.42 10.24
C SER A 132 -10.34 2.18 10.08
N LEU A 133 -10.79 1.65 11.22
CA LEU A 133 -11.72 0.53 11.28
C LEU A 133 -13.01 1.00 11.92
N THR A 134 -14.14 0.66 11.33
CA THR A 134 -15.46 0.80 11.96
C THR A 134 -16.19 -0.55 11.92
N ALA A 135 -16.83 -0.88 13.01
CA ALA A 135 -17.69 -2.05 13.11
C ALA A 135 -19.14 -1.59 13.34
N GLY A 136 -20.06 -2.09 12.55
CA GLY A 136 -21.49 -1.85 12.75
C GLY A 136 -22.04 -2.77 13.85
N ASP A 137 -23.10 -2.32 14.49
CA ASP A 137 -23.87 -3.15 15.42
C ASP A 137 -24.41 -4.39 14.71
N ALA A 138 -24.49 -5.51 15.41
CA ALA A 138 -24.85 -6.77 14.81
C ALA A 138 -25.64 -7.66 15.77
N VAL A 139 -26.52 -8.49 15.22
CA VAL A 139 -27.24 -9.53 15.95
C VAL A 139 -26.40 -10.81 15.96
N ILE A 140 -26.23 -11.43 17.11
CA ILE A 140 -25.50 -12.70 17.25
C ILE A 140 -26.14 -13.77 16.37
N GLY A 141 -25.31 -14.52 15.64
CA GLY A 141 -25.76 -15.49 14.63
C GLY A 141 -26.10 -14.87 13.26
N GLN A 142 -26.11 -13.56 13.13
CA GLN A 142 -26.39 -12.85 11.88
C GLN A 142 -25.17 -12.15 11.32
N THR A 143 -25.34 -11.51 10.16
CA THR A 143 -24.27 -10.82 9.46
C THR A 143 -24.10 -9.39 9.98
N GLY A 144 -22.90 -9.06 10.44
CA GLY A 144 -22.45 -7.70 10.75
C GLY A 144 -21.61 -7.11 9.63
N THR A 145 -21.35 -5.80 9.71
CA THR A 145 -20.54 -5.06 8.71
C THR A 145 -19.29 -4.49 9.35
N LEU A 146 -18.15 -4.68 8.68
CA LEU A 146 -16.88 -4.04 9.02
C LEU A 146 -16.45 -3.15 7.85
N THR A 147 -16.06 -1.94 8.15
CA THR A 147 -15.49 -1.03 7.14
C THR A 147 -14.05 -0.69 7.52
N LEU A 148 -13.12 -1.01 6.62
CA LEU A 148 -11.72 -0.66 6.74
C LEU A 148 -11.39 0.42 5.71
N THR A 149 -10.99 1.60 6.17
CA THR A 149 -10.37 2.63 5.33
C THR A 149 -8.87 2.36 5.30
N ARG A 150 -8.27 2.44 4.14
CA ARG A 150 -6.84 2.14 3.90
C ARG A 150 -6.24 3.09 2.87
N PRO A 151 -4.94 3.42 2.96
CA PRO A 151 -4.26 4.24 1.98
C PRO A 151 -3.77 3.39 0.78
N GLY A 152 -4.67 2.87 -0.07
CA GLY A 152 -4.29 2.14 -1.29
C GLY A 152 -4.28 0.61 -1.16
N TYR A 153 -3.58 -0.05 -2.08
CA TYR A 153 -3.46 -1.50 -2.20
C TYR A 153 -2.14 -2.01 -1.59
N GLY A 154 -1.97 -3.33 -1.54
CA GLY A 154 -0.72 -3.95 -1.13
C GLY A 154 -0.64 -4.32 0.34
N TYR A 155 -1.76 -4.24 1.05
CA TYR A 155 -1.87 -4.69 2.43
C TYR A 155 -2.67 -5.98 2.53
N SER A 156 -2.28 -6.83 3.48
CA SER A 156 -3.08 -7.97 3.92
C SER A 156 -3.54 -7.76 5.34
N PHE A 157 -4.65 -8.40 5.70
CA PHE A 157 -5.36 -8.16 6.95
C PHE A 157 -5.73 -9.49 7.62
N THR A 158 -5.60 -9.52 8.95
CA THR A 158 -6.22 -10.57 9.76
C THR A 158 -7.13 -9.91 10.77
N PHE A 159 -8.33 -10.48 10.93
CA PHE A 159 -9.33 -9.95 11.84
C PHE A 159 -9.54 -10.91 13.00
N SER A 160 -9.75 -10.36 14.16
CA SER A 160 -10.17 -11.07 15.38
C SER A 160 -11.26 -10.30 16.08
N TYR A 161 -12.02 -11.00 16.92
CA TYR A 161 -13.07 -10.41 17.75
C TYR A 161 -12.91 -10.84 19.20
N ALA A 162 -13.45 -10.05 20.11
CA ALA A 162 -13.59 -10.36 21.52
C ALA A 162 -14.88 -9.76 22.08
N LEU A 163 -15.55 -10.50 22.98
CA LEU A 163 -16.68 -10.04 23.79
C LEU A 163 -16.65 -10.83 25.09
N GLY A 164 -16.57 -10.15 26.24
CA GLY A 164 -16.37 -10.82 27.52
C GLY A 164 -15.08 -11.66 27.52
N SER A 165 -15.20 -12.92 27.86
CA SER A 165 -14.12 -13.90 27.83
C SER A 165 -13.97 -14.60 26.46
N ALA A 166 -15.00 -14.53 25.62
CA ALA A 166 -14.97 -15.14 24.30
C ALA A 166 -14.17 -14.32 23.29
N SER A 167 -13.31 -14.99 22.54
CA SER A 167 -12.53 -14.38 21.46
C SER A 167 -12.26 -15.38 20.34
N GLY A 168 -11.96 -14.86 19.15
CA GLY A 168 -11.64 -15.70 18.01
C GLY A 168 -11.08 -14.93 16.83
N THR A 169 -10.58 -15.67 15.83
CA THR A 169 -10.11 -15.13 14.56
C THR A 169 -11.18 -15.32 13.49
N LEU A 170 -11.41 -14.29 12.68
CA LEU A 170 -12.33 -14.39 11.54
C LEU A 170 -11.59 -15.05 10.38
N SER A 171 -11.99 -16.27 10.04
CA SER A 171 -11.48 -16.98 8.87
C SER A 171 -11.96 -16.33 7.57
N SER A 172 -11.34 -16.66 6.45
CA SER A 172 -11.76 -16.19 5.12
C SER A 172 -13.19 -16.64 4.75
N SER A 173 -13.69 -17.75 5.35
CA SER A 173 -15.08 -18.21 5.18
C SER A 173 -16.08 -17.42 6.02
N ALA A 174 -15.65 -16.88 7.16
CA ALA A 174 -16.47 -16.05 8.05
C ALA A 174 -16.46 -14.57 7.66
N LEU A 175 -15.54 -14.16 6.76
CA LEU A 175 -15.33 -12.77 6.34
C LEU A 175 -15.47 -12.64 4.82
N ARG A 176 -16.55 -12.03 4.36
CA ARG A 176 -16.83 -11.83 2.93
C ARG A 176 -16.59 -10.37 2.54
N THR A 177 -15.76 -10.14 1.52
CA THR A 177 -15.63 -8.80 0.92
C THR A 177 -16.87 -8.46 0.10
N VAL A 178 -17.54 -7.36 0.45
CA VAL A 178 -18.73 -6.83 -0.26
C VAL A 178 -18.32 -5.80 -1.30
N SER A 179 -17.41 -4.91 -0.94
CA SER A 179 -16.86 -3.91 -1.86
C SER A 179 -15.40 -3.62 -1.52
N SER A 180 -14.62 -3.30 -2.54
CA SER A 180 -13.20 -2.94 -2.37
C SER A 180 -12.82 -1.85 -3.36
N SER A 181 -12.20 -0.80 -2.85
CA SER A 181 -11.57 0.28 -3.62
C SER A 181 -10.18 0.56 -3.05
N ALA A 182 -9.42 1.44 -3.69
CA ALA A 182 -8.09 1.82 -3.20
C ALA A 182 -8.12 2.40 -1.78
N GLY A 183 -9.17 3.16 -1.43
CA GLY A 183 -9.29 3.84 -0.14
C GLY A 183 -10.17 3.14 0.89
N ARG A 184 -10.96 2.12 0.49
CA ARG A 184 -11.96 1.53 1.39
C ARG A 184 -12.29 0.10 1.02
N VAL A 185 -12.43 -0.75 2.06
CA VAL A 185 -12.95 -2.12 1.92
C VAL A 185 -14.09 -2.31 2.91
N VAL A 186 -15.17 -2.92 2.43
CA VAL A 186 -16.33 -3.31 3.27
C VAL A 186 -16.41 -4.83 3.30
N TYR A 187 -16.46 -5.35 4.50
CA TYR A 187 -16.61 -6.77 4.77
C TYR A 187 -17.95 -7.04 5.45
N GLN A 188 -18.54 -8.18 5.14
CA GLN A 188 -19.55 -8.83 5.96
C GLN A 188 -18.89 -9.96 6.74
N TRP A 189 -19.26 -10.10 8.01
CA TRP A 189 -18.80 -11.17 8.87
C TRP A 189 -19.98 -11.77 9.63
N THR A 190 -19.95 -13.08 9.88
CA THR A 190 -20.95 -13.74 10.71
C THR A 190 -20.55 -13.61 12.16
N VAL A 191 -21.42 -13.01 12.96
CA VAL A 191 -21.21 -12.87 14.40
C VAL A 191 -21.43 -14.23 15.05
N PRO A 192 -20.41 -14.82 15.72
CA PRO A 192 -20.51 -16.17 16.25
C PRO A 192 -21.63 -16.32 17.30
N GLU A 193 -22.39 -17.39 17.18
CA GLU A 193 -23.48 -17.71 18.14
C GLU A 193 -22.95 -17.93 19.56
N SER A 194 -21.71 -18.42 19.69
CA SER A 194 -21.06 -18.61 21.00
C SER A 194 -20.95 -17.35 21.84
N LEU A 195 -21.04 -16.16 21.23
CA LEU A 195 -21.02 -14.89 21.96
C LEU A 195 -22.26 -14.67 22.81
N ALA A 196 -23.39 -15.37 22.55
CA ALA A 196 -24.57 -15.29 23.37
C ALA A 196 -24.33 -15.79 24.82
N GLY A 197 -23.41 -16.76 24.99
CA GLY A 197 -23.00 -17.25 26.31
C GLY A 197 -22.33 -16.23 27.21
N GLU A 198 -21.76 -15.16 26.63
CA GLU A 198 -21.15 -14.05 27.38
C GLU A 198 -22.18 -13.00 27.86
N LEU A 199 -23.45 -13.15 27.45
CA LEU A 199 -24.51 -12.18 27.68
C LEU A 199 -25.77 -12.86 28.32
N PRO A 200 -25.63 -13.68 29.39
CA PRO A 200 -26.73 -14.54 29.88
C PRO A 200 -27.90 -13.74 30.44
N GLU A 201 -27.69 -12.54 30.96
CA GLU A 201 -28.70 -11.73 31.64
C GLU A 201 -28.99 -10.40 30.89
N THR A 202 -28.39 -10.18 29.73
CA THR A 202 -28.52 -8.92 28.98
C THR A 202 -29.01 -9.16 27.56
N THR A 203 -29.63 -8.15 26.98
CA THR A 203 -30.10 -8.22 25.60
C THR A 203 -29.02 -7.80 24.59
N HIS A 204 -27.95 -7.18 25.05
CA HIS A 204 -26.84 -6.73 24.26
C HIS A 204 -25.58 -6.56 25.10
N GLY A 205 -24.44 -6.52 24.43
CA GLY A 205 -23.13 -6.21 25.03
C GLY A 205 -22.18 -5.61 24.04
N THR A 206 -21.10 -4.99 24.53
CA THR A 206 -20.10 -4.37 23.69
C THR A 206 -18.92 -5.32 23.50
N GLY A 207 -18.64 -5.65 22.24
CA GLY A 207 -17.46 -6.38 21.83
C GLY A 207 -16.46 -5.48 21.08
N THR A 208 -15.34 -6.06 20.74
CA THR A 208 -14.27 -5.39 19.97
C THR A 208 -13.87 -6.26 18.78
N VAL A 209 -13.75 -5.65 17.61
CA VAL A 209 -13.08 -6.24 16.45
C VAL A 209 -11.71 -5.60 16.31
N THR A 210 -10.69 -6.42 16.15
CA THR A 210 -9.31 -5.97 15.92
C THR A 210 -8.84 -6.44 14.55
N VAL A 211 -8.25 -5.54 13.77
CA VAL A 211 -7.56 -5.86 12.52
C VAL A 211 -6.07 -5.68 12.70
N LYS A 212 -5.28 -6.70 12.34
CA LYS A 212 -3.83 -6.59 12.17
C LYS A 212 -3.53 -6.34 10.70
N VAL A 213 -2.73 -5.33 10.43
CA VAL A 213 -2.34 -4.88 9.09
C VAL A 213 -0.93 -5.36 8.78
N TYR A 214 -0.74 -5.91 7.59
CA TYR A 214 0.56 -6.40 7.12
C TYR A 214 0.89 -5.74 5.78
N SER A 215 2.15 -5.38 5.60
CA SER A 215 2.73 -4.94 4.33
C SER A 215 3.82 -5.93 3.90
N GLY A 216 3.62 -6.59 2.76
CA GLY A 216 4.56 -7.64 2.29
C GLY A 216 4.79 -8.76 3.29
N GLY A 217 3.77 -9.13 4.08
CA GLY A 217 3.86 -10.17 5.12
C GLY A 217 4.44 -9.71 6.47
N THR A 218 4.92 -8.48 6.58
CA THR A 218 5.42 -7.89 7.83
C THR A 218 4.29 -7.12 8.53
N PRO A 219 4.04 -7.34 9.84
CA PRO A 219 3.04 -6.58 10.58
C PRO A 219 3.48 -5.11 10.67
N VAL A 220 2.56 -4.19 10.36
CA VAL A 220 2.78 -2.72 10.43
C VAL A 220 1.95 -2.08 11.54
N GLY A 221 0.97 -2.78 12.08
CA GLY A 221 0.19 -2.30 13.21
C GLY A 221 -1.15 -3.00 13.36
N SER A 222 -1.95 -2.54 14.32
CA SER A 222 -3.31 -3.02 14.54
C SER A 222 -4.27 -1.89 14.91
N LEU A 223 -5.53 -2.04 14.51
CA LEU A 223 -6.64 -1.14 14.82
C LEU A 223 -7.74 -1.93 15.49
N SER A 224 -8.50 -1.29 16.37
CA SER A 224 -9.66 -1.89 17.02
C SER A 224 -10.88 -0.97 16.89
N ALA A 225 -12.06 -1.59 16.74
CA ALA A 225 -13.34 -0.91 16.73
C ALA A 225 -14.32 -1.66 17.64
N ALA A 226 -15.08 -0.91 18.41
CA ALA A 226 -16.17 -1.47 19.20
C ALA A 226 -17.38 -1.78 18.31
N PHE A 227 -18.16 -2.79 18.67
CA PHE A 227 -19.45 -3.11 18.10
C PHE A 227 -20.43 -3.52 19.21
N THR A 228 -21.72 -3.29 19.00
CA THR A 228 -22.78 -3.79 19.89
C THR A 228 -23.29 -5.11 19.35
N ALA A 229 -23.20 -6.16 20.17
CA ALA A 229 -23.78 -7.48 19.88
C ALA A 229 -25.14 -7.61 20.57
N TYR A 230 -26.20 -7.84 19.79
CA TYR A 230 -27.55 -8.06 20.28
C TYR A 230 -27.86 -9.54 20.34
N VAL A 231 -28.40 -9.99 21.47
CA VAL A 231 -28.88 -11.38 21.66
C VAL A 231 -30.27 -11.52 21.04
N PRO A 232 -30.46 -12.37 20.01
CA PRO A 232 -31.78 -12.59 19.42
C PRO A 232 -32.73 -13.24 20.43
N GLU A 233 -34.02 -12.94 20.30
CA GLU A 233 -35.05 -13.50 21.23
C GLU A 233 -35.05 -15.03 21.30
N THR A 234 -34.72 -15.68 20.19
CA THR A 234 -34.61 -17.13 20.07
C THR A 234 -33.51 -17.76 20.91
N MET A 235 -32.50 -16.96 21.31
CA MET A 235 -31.38 -17.40 22.14
C MET A 235 -31.51 -16.95 23.60
N ARG A 236 -32.57 -16.20 23.95
CA ARG A 236 -32.81 -15.78 25.34
C ARG A 236 -33.40 -16.90 26.15
N PRO A 237 -32.97 -17.13 27.41
CA PRO A 237 -33.57 -18.10 28.26
C PRO A 237 -35.03 -17.70 28.54
N THR A 238 -35.97 -18.57 28.20
CA THR A 238 -37.37 -18.43 28.59
C THR A 238 -37.53 -18.95 30.01
N ALA A 239 -37.70 -18.08 30.99
CA ALA A 239 -38.14 -18.50 32.33
C ALA A 239 -39.62 -18.92 32.26
N ALA A 240 -39.89 -20.21 32.21
CA ALA A 240 -41.20 -20.72 32.47
C ALA A 240 -41.40 -20.71 34.01
N LEU A 241 -42.21 -19.80 34.51
CA LEU A 241 -42.75 -19.92 35.87
C LEU A 241 -43.69 -21.13 35.88
N THR A 242 -43.18 -22.29 36.26
CA THR A 242 -44.03 -23.39 36.70
C THR A 242 -44.61 -22.98 38.04
N GLY A 243 -45.91 -22.70 38.04
CA GLY A 243 -46.60 -22.24 39.23
C GLY A 243 -46.35 -23.16 40.39
N THR A 244 -45.80 -22.62 41.47
CA THR A 244 -45.87 -23.22 42.78
C THR A 244 -47.33 -23.10 43.27
N SER A 245 -48.01 -24.17 43.34
CA SER A 245 -49.27 -24.21 44.12
C SER A 245 -48.96 -23.84 45.57
N VAL A 246 -49.40 -22.67 45.99
CA VAL A 246 -49.42 -22.32 47.40
C VAL A 246 -50.49 -23.21 48.03
N ASN A 247 -50.06 -24.23 48.75
CA ASN A 247 -50.98 -24.94 49.66
C ASN A 247 -51.28 -24.01 50.85
N ASP A 248 -52.39 -23.29 50.73
CA ASP A 248 -52.99 -22.63 51.88
C ASP A 248 -53.61 -23.75 52.78
N ASN A 249 -52.81 -24.25 53.73
CA ASN A 249 -53.33 -24.97 54.87
C ASN A 249 -53.71 -23.91 55.93
N ALA A 250 -54.92 -23.37 55.76
CA ALA A 250 -55.62 -22.71 56.87
C ALA A 250 -56.27 -23.77 57.78
N VAL A 251 -55.86 -23.83 59.00
CA VAL A 251 -56.53 -24.46 60.10
C VAL A 251 -57.25 -23.38 60.90
#